data_c94f748f75a36b9db9af31ba4ab15b24
#
_entry.id   c94f748f75a36b9db9af31ba4ab15b24
#
_cell.length_a   1.000
_cell.length_b   1.000
_cell.length_c   1.000
_cell.angle_alpha   90.00
_cell.angle_beta   90.00
_cell.angle_gamma   90.00
#
_symmetry.space_group_name_H-M   'P 1'
#
loop_
_entity.id
_entity.type
_entity.pdbx_description
1 polymer ?
#
loop_
_entity_poly.entity_id
_entity_poly.type
_entity_poly.pdbx_seq_one_letter_code
_entity_poly.pdbx_strand_id
1 'polypeptide(L)'
;MTKVRMIAAQGAMALIVLMGAGQQALAADSAQRYIAQDQGTVEASSPWQIRVRALGVKTNDSGYVGGVAGSNLSYSDTVTPEFDISYFFTENIAAELILATTYANVDGTGAIGALGNVGKVWILPPTLTLQYHITDLGAFRPYVGAGLNYTVFYNQSVGSADALHVKNTFGAALQVGFDYMLDQHWGVNVDVKKLFLEPDFTVKVAGTDLKGKAKLDPWLIGAGVTYRF
;
A
#
# COMPACT_ATOMS: atom_id res chain seq x y z
N MET A 1 4.06 -25.75 -32.08
CA MET A 1 5.16 -25.09 -32.84
C MET A 1 4.54 -24.02 -33.73
N THR A 2 4.55 -22.77 -33.30
CA THR A 2 4.21 -21.66 -34.19
C THR A 2 5.03 -20.46 -33.76
N LYS A 3 6.05 -20.16 -34.54
CA LYS A 3 6.94 -19.02 -34.35
C LYS A 3 6.20 -17.76 -34.80
N VAL A 4 5.94 -16.83 -33.88
CA VAL A 4 5.55 -15.46 -34.26
C VAL A 4 6.80 -14.71 -34.67
N ARG A 5 6.90 -14.35 -35.92
CA ARG A 5 7.94 -13.50 -36.50
C ARG A 5 7.54 -12.04 -36.27
N MET A 6 8.38 -11.31 -35.56
CA MET A 6 8.37 -9.86 -35.53
C MET A 6 8.69 -9.30 -36.92
N ILE A 7 7.80 -8.49 -37.45
CA ILE A 7 8.03 -7.73 -38.70
C ILE A 7 8.71 -6.43 -38.28
N ALA A 8 10.01 -6.34 -38.52
CA ALA A 8 10.74 -5.08 -38.44
C ALA A 8 10.36 -4.22 -39.66
N ALA A 9 9.97 -2.99 -39.41
CA ALA A 9 9.70 -2.01 -40.44
C ALA A 9 10.98 -1.66 -41.21
N GLN A 10 11.09 -2.17 -42.43
CA GLN A 10 12.02 -1.68 -43.46
C GLN A 10 11.35 -0.54 -44.23
N GLY A 11 11.78 0.66 -43.95
CA GLY A 11 11.27 1.81 -44.66
C GLY A 11 12.11 3.06 -44.48
N ALA A 12 13.31 3.05 -45.02
CA ALA A 12 14.07 4.27 -45.36
C ALA A 12 15.40 3.91 -45.99
N MET A 13 15.39 3.39 -47.20
CA MET A 13 16.61 3.25 -47.98
C MET A 13 16.26 3.44 -49.48
N ALA A 14 16.17 4.67 -49.92
CA ALA A 14 16.36 5.10 -51.29
C ALA A 14 16.44 6.63 -51.35
N LEU A 15 17.61 7.15 -51.28
CA LEU A 15 18.15 8.29 -52.09
C LEU A 15 19.49 8.71 -51.49
N ILE A 16 20.55 8.24 -52.07
CA ILE A 16 21.86 8.92 -52.18
C ILE A 16 22.74 8.02 -52.99
N VAL A 17 22.67 8.13 -54.32
CA VAL A 17 23.76 7.75 -55.21
C VAL A 17 24.19 8.99 -55.96
N LEU A 18 25.49 9.24 -55.94
CA LEU A 18 26.28 10.24 -56.61
C LEU A 18 26.64 11.48 -55.76
N MET A 19 27.78 11.41 -55.12
CA MET A 19 28.92 12.35 -55.28
C MET A 19 30.05 12.03 -54.27
N GLY A 20 31.23 11.66 -54.76
CA GLY A 20 32.53 11.81 -54.10
C GLY A 20 32.95 10.75 -53.11
N ALA A 21 33.85 9.86 -53.50
CA ALA A 21 34.38 8.75 -52.70
C ALA A 21 35.22 9.16 -51.47
N GLY A 22 35.32 10.42 -51.16
CA GLY A 22 36.10 10.91 -50.00
C GLY A 22 35.27 11.46 -48.85
N GLN A 23 33.96 11.68 -49.04
CA GLN A 23 33.06 12.21 -48.00
C GLN A 23 32.14 11.15 -47.42
N GLN A 24 32.08 9.97 -48.04
CA GLN A 24 31.15 8.90 -47.62
C GLN A 24 31.58 8.21 -46.32
N ALA A 25 32.89 8.16 -46.02
CA ALA A 25 33.40 7.51 -44.80
C ALA A 25 33.06 8.35 -43.52
N LEU A 26 33.10 9.68 -43.59
CA LEU A 26 32.78 10.55 -42.47
C LEU A 26 31.26 10.69 -42.21
N ALA A 27 30.47 10.62 -43.30
CA ALA A 27 29.00 10.62 -43.18
C ALA A 27 28.45 9.29 -42.67
N ALA A 28 29.07 8.17 -43.05
CA ALA A 28 28.69 6.85 -42.55
C ALA A 28 29.04 6.68 -41.06
N ASP A 29 30.21 7.18 -40.62
CA ASP A 29 30.63 7.14 -39.21
C ASP A 29 29.77 8.06 -38.33
N SER A 30 29.41 9.25 -38.81
CA SER A 30 28.50 10.15 -38.09
C SER A 30 27.04 9.61 -38.05
N ALA A 31 26.56 8.98 -39.11
CA ALA A 31 25.26 8.34 -39.15
C ALA A 31 25.19 7.11 -38.21
N GLN A 32 26.27 6.29 -38.19
CA GLN A 32 26.38 5.18 -37.25
C GLN A 32 26.48 5.64 -35.78
N ARG A 33 27.16 6.74 -35.51
CA ARG A 33 27.20 7.33 -34.15
C ARG A 33 25.84 7.93 -33.76
N TYR A 34 25.11 8.53 -34.69
CA TYR A 34 23.77 9.05 -34.43
C TYR A 34 22.76 7.92 -34.17
N ILE A 35 22.83 6.82 -34.94
CA ILE A 35 21.98 5.63 -34.74
C ILE A 35 22.39 4.90 -33.45
N ALA A 36 23.68 4.86 -33.10
CA ALA A 36 24.15 4.27 -31.86
C ALA A 36 23.81 5.09 -30.63
N GLN A 37 23.64 6.43 -30.78
CA GLN A 37 23.21 7.31 -29.70
C GLN A 37 21.68 7.29 -29.49
N ASP A 38 20.91 6.96 -30.53
CA ASP A 38 19.44 6.86 -30.43
C ASP A 38 18.98 5.43 -30.04
N GLN A 39 19.90 4.48 -29.99
CA GLN A 39 19.70 3.20 -29.30
C GLN A 39 20.12 3.35 -27.82
N GLY A 40 19.63 4.40 -27.18
CA GLY A 40 19.49 4.38 -25.74
C GLY A 40 18.71 3.08 -25.44
N THR A 41 19.37 2.11 -24.83
CA THR A 41 18.69 1.00 -24.22
C THR A 41 17.57 1.59 -23.39
N VAL A 42 16.33 1.43 -23.85
CA VAL A 42 15.17 1.62 -23.00
C VAL A 42 15.37 0.53 -21.94
N GLU A 43 16.07 0.87 -20.86
CA GLU A 43 16.08 0.02 -19.69
C GLU A 43 14.61 -0.17 -19.35
N ALA A 44 14.14 -1.39 -19.57
CA ALA A 44 12.79 -1.76 -19.20
C ALA A 44 12.73 -1.51 -17.68
N SER A 45 12.07 -0.42 -17.29
CA SER A 45 11.93 -0.10 -15.88
C SER A 45 11.34 -1.32 -15.18
N SER A 46 11.99 -1.75 -14.13
CA SER A 46 11.51 -2.88 -13.33
C SER A 46 10.06 -2.65 -12.91
N PRO A 47 9.22 -3.69 -12.91
CA PRO A 47 7.83 -3.54 -12.49
C PRO A 47 7.68 -3.37 -10.97
N TRP A 48 8.78 -3.40 -10.22
CA TRP A 48 8.76 -3.34 -8.76
C TRP A 48 8.92 -1.92 -8.23
N GLN A 49 8.18 -1.65 -7.17
CA GLN A 49 8.29 -0.43 -6.40
C GLN A 49 8.16 -0.78 -4.91
N ILE A 50 8.94 -0.11 -4.07
CA ILE A 50 8.83 -0.20 -2.62
C ILE A 50 8.52 1.16 -2.02
N ARG A 51 7.83 1.17 -0.88
CA ARG A 51 7.60 2.37 -0.08
C ARG A 51 7.91 2.10 1.38
N VAL A 52 8.47 3.09 2.04
CA VAL A 52 8.63 3.13 3.49
C VAL A 52 7.98 4.40 3.99
N ARG A 53 7.00 4.26 4.88
CA ARG A 53 6.18 5.37 5.37
C ARG A 53 6.13 5.41 6.90
N ALA A 54 5.95 6.61 7.46
CA ALA A 54 5.40 6.78 8.78
C ALA A 54 3.87 6.78 8.65
N LEU A 55 3.20 5.89 9.36
CA LEU A 55 1.76 5.65 9.29
C LEU A 55 1.09 6.09 10.59
N GLY A 56 0.24 7.10 10.51
CA GLY A 56 -0.70 7.46 11.57
C GLY A 56 -1.96 6.59 11.48
N VAL A 57 -2.33 5.96 12.57
CA VAL A 57 -3.52 5.12 12.71
C VAL A 57 -4.52 5.83 13.61
N LYS A 58 -5.68 6.19 13.04
CA LYS A 58 -6.79 6.76 13.78
C LYS A 58 -7.98 5.83 13.72
N THR A 59 -8.30 5.21 14.86
CA THR A 59 -9.44 4.29 14.97
C THR A 59 -10.76 5.02 15.14
N ASN A 60 -11.84 4.35 14.81
CA ASN A 60 -13.19 4.82 15.14
C ASN A 60 -13.58 4.24 16.50
N ASP A 61 -13.80 5.11 17.48
CA ASP A 61 -14.12 4.73 18.87
C ASP A 61 -15.54 4.18 18.97
N SER A 62 -15.71 2.90 18.65
CA SER A 62 -17.00 2.24 18.68
C SER A 62 -16.88 0.75 18.92
N GLY A 63 -17.87 0.18 19.59
CA GLY A 63 -17.98 -1.23 19.86
C GLY A 63 -19.09 -1.51 20.89
N TYR A 64 -19.42 -2.77 21.09
CA TYR A 64 -20.37 -3.15 22.13
C TYR A 64 -20.00 -4.48 22.78
N VAL A 65 -20.40 -4.63 24.03
CA VAL A 65 -20.35 -5.88 24.79
C VAL A 65 -21.76 -6.46 24.88
N GLY A 66 -21.92 -7.67 24.38
CA GLY A 66 -23.22 -8.36 24.39
C GLY A 66 -23.75 -8.56 25.82
N GLY A 67 -25.02 -8.28 26.03
CA GLY A 67 -25.67 -8.35 27.36
C GLY A 67 -25.46 -7.12 28.23
N VAL A 68 -24.67 -6.12 27.80
CA VAL A 68 -24.43 -4.86 28.55
C VAL A 68 -24.92 -3.67 27.72
N ALA A 69 -26.16 -3.27 27.92
CA ALA A 69 -26.76 -2.14 27.21
C ALA A 69 -25.99 -0.83 27.52
N GLY A 70 -25.69 -0.02 26.47
CA GLY A 70 -24.96 1.23 26.60
C GLY A 70 -23.45 1.06 26.79
N SER A 71 -22.90 -0.15 26.66
CA SER A 71 -21.45 -0.36 26.58
C SER A 71 -20.89 0.23 25.29
N ASN A 72 -19.68 0.80 25.37
CA ASN A 72 -18.90 1.24 24.21
C ASN A 72 -17.40 1.05 24.47
N LEU A 73 -16.59 1.18 23.41
CA LEU A 73 -15.15 1.00 23.45
C LEU A 73 -14.46 2.21 22.82
N SER A 74 -13.29 2.56 23.32
CA SER A 74 -12.37 3.49 22.68
C SER A 74 -10.97 2.88 22.53
N TYR A 75 -10.21 3.39 21.59
CA TYR A 75 -8.91 2.84 21.17
C TYR A 75 -7.89 3.95 21.04
N SER A 76 -6.62 3.64 21.39
CA SER A 76 -5.55 4.61 21.24
C SER A 76 -5.17 4.82 19.78
N ASP A 77 -4.94 6.08 19.40
CA ASP A 77 -4.26 6.43 18.16
C ASP A 77 -2.77 6.08 18.25
N THR A 78 -2.15 5.69 17.15
CA THR A 78 -0.73 5.32 17.12
C THR A 78 -0.04 5.80 15.85
N VAL A 79 1.30 5.87 15.91
CA VAL A 79 2.15 6.06 14.73
C VAL A 79 3.10 4.88 14.65
N THR A 80 3.24 4.31 13.45
CA THR A 80 4.05 3.12 13.21
C THR A 80 4.74 3.18 11.84
N PRO A 81 5.89 2.51 11.65
CA PRO A 81 6.45 2.31 10.31
C PRO A 81 5.57 1.36 9.49
N GLU A 82 5.46 1.67 8.19
CA GLU A 82 4.81 0.85 7.18
C GLU A 82 5.79 0.57 6.05
N PHE A 83 5.78 -0.65 5.55
CA PHE A 83 6.56 -1.10 4.41
C PHE A 83 5.64 -1.69 3.36
N ASP A 84 5.81 -1.26 2.11
CA ASP A 84 4.96 -1.68 1.01
C ASP A 84 5.79 -2.16 -0.17
N ILE A 85 5.26 -3.17 -0.85
CA ILE A 85 5.82 -3.71 -2.09
C ILE A 85 4.72 -3.66 -3.14
N SER A 86 4.98 -2.97 -4.24
CA SER A 86 4.07 -2.87 -5.39
C SER A 86 4.68 -3.55 -6.60
N TYR A 87 3.84 -4.26 -7.35
CA TYR A 87 4.16 -4.84 -8.65
C TYR A 87 3.25 -4.24 -9.72
N PHE A 88 3.83 -3.59 -10.70
CA PHE A 88 3.13 -2.98 -11.81
C PHE A 88 2.91 -3.99 -12.95
N PHE A 89 1.67 -4.34 -13.21
CA PHE A 89 1.29 -5.17 -14.36
C PHE A 89 1.33 -4.37 -15.66
N THR A 90 1.03 -3.09 -15.56
CA THR A 90 1.11 -2.08 -16.61
C THR A 90 1.64 -0.78 -16.01
N GLU A 91 1.82 0.26 -16.82
CA GLU A 91 2.21 1.58 -16.29
C GLU A 91 1.17 2.16 -15.31
N ASN A 92 -0.09 1.76 -15.44
CA ASN A 92 -1.20 2.31 -14.67
C ASN A 92 -1.77 1.34 -13.63
N ILE A 93 -1.56 0.02 -13.75
CA ILE A 93 -2.19 -0.97 -12.87
C ILE A 93 -1.11 -1.67 -12.05
N ALA A 94 -1.24 -1.62 -10.73
CA ALA A 94 -0.36 -2.28 -9.79
C ALA A 94 -1.11 -3.05 -8.70
N ALA A 95 -0.51 -4.12 -8.21
CA ALA A 95 -0.88 -4.71 -6.93
C ALA A 95 0.10 -4.25 -5.87
N GLU A 96 -0.38 -3.87 -4.70
CA GLU A 96 0.44 -3.48 -3.56
C GLU A 96 0.14 -4.36 -2.35
N LEU A 97 1.18 -4.94 -1.77
CA LEU A 97 1.15 -5.59 -0.46
C LEU A 97 1.66 -4.62 0.59
N ILE A 98 0.81 -4.30 1.56
CA ILE A 98 1.03 -3.35 2.64
C ILE A 98 1.27 -4.12 3.93
N LEU A 99 2.37 -3.82 4.62
CA LEU A 99 2.79 -4.47 5.85
C LEU A 99 3.10 -3.42 6.91
N ALA A 100 2.40 -3.47 8.03
CA ALA A 100 2.65 -2.67 9.22
C ALA A 100 2.32 -3.49 10.47
N THR A 101 2.88 -3.13 11.58
CA THR A 101 2.45 -3.66 12.87
C THR A 101 2.26 -2.50 13.85
N THR A 102 1.15 -2.53 14.57
CA THR A 102 0.80 -1.50 15.54
C THR A 102 0.15 -2.13 16.77
N TYR A 103 -0.21 -1.32 17.73
CA TYR A 103 -0.99 -1.77 18.88
C TYR A 103 -2.13 -0.80 19.16
N ALA A 104 -3.15 -1.29 19.86
CA ALA A 104 -4.20 -0.46 20.43
C ALA A 104 -4.39 -0.79 21.92
N ASN A 105 -4.46 0.23 22.75
CA ASN A 105 -5.04 0.11 24.09
C ASN A 105 -6.56 0.17 23.92
N VAL A 106 -7.27 -0.67 24.63
CA VAL A 106 -8.72 -0.80 24.59
C VAL A 106 -9.27 -0.33 25.93
N ASP A 107 -10.06 0.72 25.90
CA ASP A 107 -10.67 1.29 27.10
C ASP A 107 -12.19 1.10 27.03
N GLY A 108 -12.78 0.68 28.14
CA GLY A 108 -14.24 0.63 28.31
C GLY A 108 -14.81 2.02 28.45
N THR A 109 -15.92 2.28 27.74
CA THR A 109 -16.66 3.55 27.82
C THR A 109 -18.16 3.29 27.95
N GLY A 110 -18.97 4.33 28.14
CA GLY A 110 -20.39 4.15 28.40
C GLY A 110 -20.66 3.37 29.69
N ALA A 111 -21.55 2.38 29.65
CA ALA A 111 -21.93 1.56 30.80
C ALA A 111 -20.77 0.73 31.40
N ILE A 112 -19.69 0.53 30.64
CA ILE A 112 -18.48 -0.18 31.10
C ILE A 112 -17.30 0.76 31.38
N GLY A 113 -17.54 2.07 31.43
CA GLY A 113 -16.50 3.07 31.64
C GLY A 113 -15.73 2.90 32.97
N ALA A 114 -16.37 2.34 34.00
CA ALA A 114 -15.74 2.04 35.27
C ALA A 114 -14.61 0.98 35.19
N LEU A 115 -14.55 0.19 34.13
CA LEU A 115 -13.46 -0.76 33.87
C LEU A 115 -12.15 -0.06 33.48
N GLY A 116 -12.22 1.16 32.92
CA GLY A 116 -11.05 1.86 32.39
C GLY A 116 -10.36 1.05 31.30
N ASN A 117 -9.04 0.85 31.42
CA ASN A 117 -8.27 0.04 30.47
C ASN A 117 -8.60 -1.45 30.59
N VAL A 118 -9.24 -1.99 29.55
CA VAL A 118 -9.62 -3.40 29.46
C VAL A 118 -8.44 -4.28 29.03
N GLY A 119 -7.55 -3.74 28.21
CA GLY A 119 -6.38 -4.46 27.73
C GLY A 119 -5.65 -3.78 26.59
N LYS A 120 -4.61 -4.44 26.09
CA LYS A 120 -3.79 -4.02 24.96
C LYS A 120 -3.68 -5.16 23.94
N VAL A 121 -3.76 -4.82 22.68
CA VAL A 121 -3.73 -5.79 21.57
C VAL A 121 -2.74 -5.32 20.50
N TRP A 122 -1.86 -6.20 20.06
CA TRP A 122 -1.02 -5.99 18.91
C TRP A 122 -1.76 -6.42 17.63
N ILE A 123 -1.57 -5.66 16.58
CA ILE A 123 -2.35 -5.74 15.34
C ILE A 123 -1.39 -5.78 14.16
N LEU A 124 -1.48 -6.83 13.35
CA LEU A 124 -0.77 -6.97 12.07
C LEU A 124 -1.83 -7.08 10.97
N PRO A 125 -2.10 -6.03 10.20
CA PRO A 125 -3.13 -5.99 9.17
C PRO A 125 -2.55 -6.08 7.75
N PRO A 126 -1.94 -7.20 7.29
CA PRO A 126 -1.55 -7.31 5.89
C PRO A 126 -2.72 -6.98 4.98
N THR A 127 -2.47 -6.08 4.04
CA THR A 127 -3.48 -5.59 3.11
C THR A 127 -2.97 -5.72 1.69
N LEU A 128 -3.76 -6.33 0.81
CA LEU A 128 -3.48 -6.44 -0.61
C LEU A 128 -4.45 -5.55 -1.37
N THR A 129 -3.93 -4.56 -2.08
CA THR A 129 -4.72 -3.63 -2.89
C THR A 129 -4.38 -3.76 -4.37
N LEU A 130 -5.38 -3.58 -5.22
CA LEU A 130 -5.21 -3.29 -6.63
C LEU A 130 -5.33 -1.78 -6.81
N GLN A 131 -4.34 -1.16 -7.46
CA GLN A 131 -4.22 0.28 -7.63
C GLN A 131 -4.30 0.65 -9.10
N TYR A 132 -4.90 1.81 -9.37
CA TYR A 132 -4.84 2.48 -10.66
C TYR A 132 -4.09 3.81 -10.49
N HIS A 133 -2.97 3.94 -11.22
CA HIS A 133 -2.09 5.10 -11.22
C HIS A 133 -2.33 5.96 -12.46
N ILE A 134 -2.40 7.28 -12.28
CA ILE A 134 -2.39 8.24 -13.38
C ILE A 134 -0.94 8.67 -13.58
N THR A 135 -0.35 8.32 -14.73
CA THR A 135 1.09 8.46 -14.99
C THR A 135 1.46 9.54 -16.01
N ASP A 136 0.48 10.15 -16.63
CA ASP A 136 0.62 11.19 -17.68
C ASP A 136 0.78 12.62 -17.11
N LEU A 137 0.85 12.78 -15.78
CA LEU A 137 1.04 14.06 -15.10
C LEU A 137 2.52 14.35 -14.73
N GLY A 138 3.45 13.70 -15.41
CA GLY A 138 4.89 13.86 -15.19
C GLY A 138 5.36 13.32 -13.85
N ALA A 139 5.95 14.19 -13.00
CA ALA A 139 6.44 13.78 -11.68
C ALA A 139 5.33 13.44 -10.68
N PHE A 140 4.16 14.02 -10.84
CA PHE A 140 3.01 13.80 -9.97
C PHE A 140 2.19 12.60 -10.45
N ARG A 141 2.13 11.53 -9.66
CA ARG A 141 1.50 10.26 -9.99
C ARG A 141 0.44 9.90 -8.94
N PRO A 142 -0.77 10.45 -9.03
CA PRO A 142 -1.85 10.10 -8.13
C PRO A 142 -2.38 8.71 -8.43
N TYR A 143 -2.93 8.06 -7.39
CA TYR A 143 -3.53 6.74 -7.52
C TYR A 143 -4.73 6.56 -6.60
N VAL A 144 -5.57 5.61 -6.96
CA VAL A 144 -6.65 5.09 -6.15
C VAL A 144 -6.53 3.57 -6.09
N GLY A 145 -6.98 2.98 -4.99
CA GLY A 145 -6.89 1.54 -4.82
C GLY A 145 -8.05 0.99 -3.99
N ALA A 146 -8.32 -0.28 -4.20
CA ALA A 146 -9.24 -1.06 -3.40
C ALA A 146 -8.67 -2.46 -3.16
N GLY A 147 -8.99 -3.07 -2.03
CA GLY A 147 -8.40 -4.34 -1.68
C GLY A 147 -9.01 -5.05 -0.49
N LEU A 148 -8.33 -6.11 -0.10
CA LEU A 148 -8.70 -6.95 1.03
C LEU A 148 -7.62 -6.86 2.11
N ASN A 149 -8.08 -6.84 3.34
CA ASN A 149 -7.27 -6.86 4.54
C ASN A 149 -7.54 -8.16 5.31
N TYR A 150 -6.49 -8.76 5.87
CA TYR A 150 -6.61 -9.84 6.86
C TYR A 150 -5.87 -9.43 8.11
N THR A 151 -6.60 -9.03 9.14
CA THR A 151 -6.00 -8.56 10.39
C THR A 151 -5.78 -9.71 11.36
N VAL A 152 -4.54 -9.85 11.80
CA VAL A 152 -4.09 -10.77 12.83
C VAL A 152 -3.92 -10.02 14.14
N PHE A 153 -4.64 -10.47 15.19
CA PHE A 153 -4.52 -9.95 16.55
C PHE A 153 -3.66 -10.87 17.37
N TYR A 154 -2.58 -10.35 17.93
CA TYR A 154 -1.60 -11.14 18.67
C TYR A 154 -1.12 -10.40 19.93
N ASN A 155 -0.39 -11.11 20.80
CA ASN A 155 0.19 -10.55 22.02
C ASN A 155 -0.83 -9.72 22.83
N GLN A 156 -1.99 -10.33 23.06
CA GLN A 156 -3.12 -9.72 23.76
C GLN A 156 -2.84 -9.75 25.27
N SER A 157 -2.82 -8.59 25.91
CA SER A 157 -2.62 -8.45 27.34
C SER A 157 -3.87 -7.85 27.99
N VAL A 158 -4.17 -8.32 29.19
CA VAL A 158 -5.31 -7.85 29.97
C VAL A 158 -4.96 -6.66 30.84
N GLY A 159 -5.91 -5.75 31.01
CA GLY A 159 -5.89 -4.68 31.97
C GLY A 159 -6.75 -5.02 33.18
N SER A 160 -7.93 -4.42 33.28
CA SER A 160 -8.92 -4.70 34.34
C SER A 160 -9.75 -5.97 34.10
N ALA A 161 -9.66 -6.58 32.93
CA ALA A 161 -10.32 -7.84 32.60
C ALA A 161 -9.52 -9.05 33.06
N ASP A 162 -10.20 -10.19 33.28
CA ASP A 162 -9.52 -11.48 33.62
C ASP A 162 -8.90 -12.14 32.38
N ALA A 163 -9.53 -11.98 31.21
CA ALA A 163 -9.03 -12.43 29.92
C ALA A 163 -9.60 -11.59 28.77
N LEU A 164 -8.82 -11.45 27.70
CA LEU A 164 -9.24 -10.79 26.47
C LEU A 164 -8.81 -11.64 25.27
N HIS A 165 -9.73 -11.92 24.36
CA HIS A 165 -9.48 -12.63 23.12
C HIS A 165 -10.17 -11.95 21.95
N VAL A 166 -9.39 -11.38 21.02
CA VAL A 166 -9.85 -10.78 19.78
C VAL A 166 -9.57 -11.73 18.63
N LYS A 167 -10.58 -12.01 17.82
CA LYS A 167 -10.46 -12.92 16.68
C LYS A 167 -9.89 -12.22 15.47
N ASN A 168 -9.02 -12.95 14.75
CA ASN A 168 -8.57 -12.50 13.43
C ASN A 168 -9.76 -12.30 12.50
N THR A 169 -9.69 -11.29 11.64
CA THR A 169 -10.81 -10.94 10.79
C THR A 169 -10.37 -10.45 9.42
N PHE A 170 -11.24 -10.64 8.43
CA PHE A 170 -11.12 -10.04 7.11
C PHE A 170 -11.80 -8.67 7.09
N GLY A 171 -11.26 -7.77 6.27
CA GLY A 171 -11.82 -6.47 6.01
C GLY A 171 -11.61 -6.05 4.56
N ALA A 172 -12.29 -4.98 4.16
CA ALA A 172 -12.05 -4.30 2.90
C ALA A 172 -11.15 -3.08 3.13
N ALA A 173 -10.44 -2.66 2.08
CA ALA A 173 -9.61 -1.47 2.08
C ALA A 173 -9.94 -0.58 0.89
N LEU A 174 -9.99 0.72 1.11
CA LEU A 174 -9.98 1.74 0.07
C LEU A 174 -8.76 2.65 0.30
N GLN A 175 -8.15 3.10 -0.79
CA GLN A 175 -6.90 3.84 -0.76
C GLN A 175 -6.92 4.96 -1.79
N VAL A 176 -6.35 6.10 -1.42
CA VAL A 176 -6.05 7.21 -2.32
C VAL A 176 -4.72 7.82 -1.91
N GLY A 177 -3.87 8.11 -2.87
CA GLY A 177 -2.57 8.69 -2.60
C GLY A 177 -1.91 9.23 -3.86
N PHE A 178 -0.68 9.67 -3.69
CA PHE A 178 0.16 10.07 -4.81
C PHE A 178 1.63 9.81 -4.51
N ASP A 179 2.40 9.52 -5.55
CA ASP A 179 3.84 9.61 -5.57
C ASP A 179 4.25 10.90 -6.30
N TYR A 180 5.20 11.63 -5.75
CA TYR A 180 5.88 12.72 -6.43
C TYR A 180 7.33 12.30 -6.69
N MET A 181 7.63 11.95 -7.93
CA MET A 181 8.94 11.44 -8.32
C MET A 181 9.95 12.59 -8.43
N LEU A 182 11.05 12.46 -7.71
CA LEU A 182 12.16 13.42 -7.70
C LEU A 182 13.13 13.14 -8.85
N ASP A 183 13.28 11.86 -9.17
CA ASP A 183 14.04 11.33 -10.30
C ASP A 183 13.38 10.06 -10.85
N GLN A 184 14.10 9.24 -11.62
CA GLN A 184 13.57 8.02 -12.22
C GLN A 184 13.26 6.93 -11.18
N HIS A 185 13.91 6.96 -10.02
CA HIS A 185 13.83 5.94 -8.99
C HIS A 185 13.20 6.44 -7.69
N TRP A 186 13.60 7.63 -7.21
CA TRP A 186 13.20 8.14 -5.92
C TRP A 186 12.02 9.09 -6.01
N GLY A 187 11.15 9.00 -5.04
CA GLY A 187 10.02 9.89 -4.88
C GLY A 187 9.60 10.02 -3.42
N VAL A 188 8.67 10.92 -3.17
CA VAL A 188 7.94 11.04 -1.91
C VAL A 188 6.50 10.58 -2.13
N ASN A 189 5.92 9.99 -1.10
CA ASN A 189 4.56 9.46 -1.14
C ASN A 189 3.72 10.03 0.00
N VAL A 190 2.47 10.31 -0.31
CA VAL A 190 1.42 10.58 0.67
C VAL A 190 0.21 9.70 0.33
N ASP A 191 -0.37 9.10 1.35
CA ASP A 191 -1.41 8.09 1.20
C ASP A 191 -2.44 8.19 2.33
N VAL A 192 -3.69 7.97 1.99
CA VAL A 192 -4.81 7.84 2.92
C VAL A 192 -5.55 6.55 2.62
N LYS A 193 -5.70 5.71 3.64
CA LYS A 193 -6.44 4.45 3.55
C LYS A 193 -7.60 4.44 4.52
N LYS A 194 -8.68 3.81 4.13
CA LYS A 194 -9.81 3.45 4.97
C LYS A 194 -9.93 1.94 5.01
N LEU A 195 -9.80 1.36 6.20
CA LEU A 195 -10.13 -0.05 6.41
C LEU A 195 -11.55 -0.15 6.98
N PHE A 196 -12.26 -1.22 6.59
CA PHE A 196 -13.54 -1.62 7.16
C PHE A 196 -13.31 -2.90 7.94
N LEU A 197 -13.28 -2.78 9.27
CA LEU A 197 -12.76 -3.83 10.15
C LEU A 197 -13.59 -3.94 11.43
N GLU A 198 -14.33 -5.03 11.55
CA GLU A 198 -15.21 -5.31 12.69
C GLU A 198 -14.90 -6.68 13.33
N PRO A 199 -13.82 -6.83 14.13
CA PRO A 199 -13.51 -8.09 14.79
C PRO A 199 -14.47 -8.43 15.91
N ASP A 200 -14.78 -9.72 16.04
CA ASP A 200 -15.41 -10.27 17.23
C ASP A 200 -14.36 -10.42 18.34
N PHE A 201 -14.78 -10.20 19.58
CA PHE A 201 -13.96 -10.45 20.75
C PHE A 201 -14.73 -11.16 21.86
N THR A 202 -13.98 -11.78 22.76
CA THR A 202 -14.48 -12.29 24.02
C THR A 202 -13.65 -11.69 25.16
N VAL A 203 -14.29 -11.11 26.14
CA VAL A 203 -13.68 -10.58 27.35
C VAL A 203 -14.23 -11.32 28.55
N LYS A 204 -13.37 -11.68 29.51
CA LYS A 204 -13.81 -12.28 30.76
C LYS A 204 -13.71 -11.24 31.87
N VAL A 205 -14.80 -11.06 32.59
CA VAL A 205 -14.91 -10.13 33.73
C VAL A 205 -15.61 -10.81 34.88
N ALA A 206 -14.98 -10.81 36.03
CA ALA A 206 -15.49 -11.48 37.25
C ALA A 206 -15.92 -12.94 36.99
N GLY A 207 -15.09 -13.67 36.22
CA GLY A 207 -15.35 -15.07 35.89
C GLY A 207 -16.38 -15.32 34.77
N THR A 208 -17.05 -14.28 34.26
CA THR A 208 -18.08 -14.40 33.22
C THR A 208 -17.53 -14.03 31.83
N ASP A 209 -17.73 -14.90 30.85
CA ASP A 209 -17.36 -14.64 29.46
C ASP A 209 -18.42 -13.77 28.77
N LEU A 210 -18.02 -12.58 28.33
CA LEU A 210 -18.83 -11.64 27.60
C LEU A 210 -18.29 -11.55 26.15
N LYS A 211 -19.17 -11.74 25.17
CA LYS A 211 -18.86 -11.60 23.75
C LYS A 211 -19.25 -10.21 23.27
N GLY A 212 -18.47 -9.67 22.36
CA GLY A 212 -18.75 -8.35 21.78
C GLY A 212 -18.18 -8.22 20.37
N LYS A 213 -18.42 -7.06 19.78
CA LYS A 213 -17.89 -6.67 18.49
C LYS A 213 -17.21 -5.30 18.63
N ALA A 214 -15.99 -5.23 18.19
CA ALA A 214 -15.27 -3.96 18.07
C ALA A 214 -15.49 -3.42 16.65
N LYS A 215 -15.71 -2.11 16.54
CA LYS A 215 -15.80 -1.43 15.25
C LYS A 215 -14.60 -0.50 15.14
N LEU A 216 -13.52 -1.02 14.54
CA LEU A 216 -12.26 -0.30 14.44
C LEU A 216 -12.26 0.70 13.29
N ASP A 217 -12.69 0.28 12.11
CA ASP A 217 -12.83 1.06 10.87
C ASP A 217 -11.79 2.21 10.78
N PRO A 218 -10.48 1.95 10.88
CA PRO A 218 -9.49 3.00 11.04
C PRO A 218 -9.30 3.82 9.75
N TRP A 219 -8.97 5.09 9.94
CA TRP A 219 -8.29 5.91 8.96
C TRP A 219 -6.79 5.77 9.16
N LEU A 220 -6.08 5.51 8.07
CA LEU A 220 -4.64 5.36 8.02
C LEU A 220 -4.09 6.48 7.13
N ILE A 221 -3.18 7.30 7.67
CA ILE A 221 -2.57 8.40 6.93
C ILE A 221 -1.07 8.18 6.95
N GLY A 222 -0.48 7.98 5.78
CA GLY A 222 0.93 7.67 5.61
C GLY A 222 1.66 8.75 4.81
N ALA A 223 2.92 8.98 5.17
CA ALA A 223 3.85 9.77 4.36
C ALA A 223 5.23 9.14 4.43
N GLY A 224 5.97 9.17 3.32
CA GLY A 224 7.28 8.54 3.27
C GLY A 224 7.97 8.66 1.93
N VAL A 225 8.84 7.69 1.67
CA VAL A 225 9.66 7.64 0.46
C VAL A 225 9.26 6.46 -0.41
N THR A 226 9.34 6.66 -1.71
CA THR A 226 9.12 5.67 -2.75
C THR A 226 10.43 5.41 -3.47
N TYR A 227 10.69 4.14 -3.79
CA TYR A 227 11.76 3.74 -4.68
C TYR A 227 11.21 2.80 -5.76
N ARG A 228 11.41 3.17 -7.01
CA ARG A 228 11.06 2.37 -8.19
C ARG A 228 12.34 1.82 -8.84
N PHE A 229 12.37 0.52 -9.06
CA PHE A 229 13.53 -0.17 -9.65
C PHE A 229 13.60 0.00 -11.17
#